data_bde99c8934217c111ca6331f9404eff3
#
_entry.id   bde99c8934217c111ca6331f9404eff3
#
_cell.length_a   1.000
_cell.length_b   1.000
_cell.length_c   1.000
_cell.angle_alpha   90.00
_cell.angle_beta   90.00
_cell.angle_gamma   90.00
#
_symmetry.space_group_name_H-M   'P 1'
#
loop_
_entity.id
_entity.type
_entity.pdbx_description
1 polymer ?
#
loop_
_entity_poly.entity_id
_entity_poly.type
_entity_poly.pdbx_seq_one_letter_code
_entity_poly.pdbx_strand_id
1 'polypeptide(L)'
;MTKVGLLFTDVSCEDIYDMIYTFLAAKGREALFFGTRQEAARRAFTRSYAGTEFPTRWFELPLLGKPWFDLHVLTDTEKLAPEEVDEARLPQGIAPIFRRFAKKEGARQLALSWDVGAEDDPTPAVQIMVRESSVNEEFLECVGGPEAAGAYRAFRRRVPEAMFTCYTGVFPGRNWDKALIRIENIPGDDLSLAFENDPKLLERHLKDIGVPPEVAAEVAARFHELVPPPCVPEFQFDVNADGTVGETFSISIRFGLTDDDPRFPLLTVDNAAGDMMRKVEAWGVADDRWQRLPETNFARRILGAPEGSLLFCYPAYLKLKWKDGALFDAKSYLAAGTLQF
;
A
#
# COMPACT_ATOMS: atom_id res chain seq x y z
N MET A 1 10.95 -4.63 -32.24
CA MET A 1 10.65 -3.33 -31.60
C MET A 1 9.15 -3.17 -31.60
N THR A 2 8.48 -3.53 -30.54
CA THR A 2 7.04 -3.30 -30.37
C THR A 2 6.87 -1.80 -30.15
N LYS A 3 6.18 -1.13 -31.07
CA LYS A 3 5.80 0.27 -30.88
C LYS A 3 4.97 0.36 -29.61
N VAL A 4 5.54 0.87 -28.54
CA VAL A 4 4.80 1.27 -27.36
C VAL A 4 3.87 2.39 -27.81
N GLY A 5 2.56 2.15 -27.75
CA GLY A 5 1.57 3.06 -28.27
C GLY A 5 1.68 4.43 -27.63
N LEU A 6 1.41 5.43 -28.44
CA LEU A 6 1.22 6.82 -28.04
C LEU A 6 0.11 6.87 -26.99
N LEU A 7 0.41 7.30 -25.79
CA LEU A 7 -0.58 7.71 -24.80
C LEU A 7 -0.99 9.13 -25.14
N PHE A 8 -2.21 9.31 -25.60
CA PHE A 8 -2.82 10.61 -25.82
C PHE A 8 -3.52 11.09 -24.54
N THR A 9 -3.83 12.35 -24.48
CA THR A 9 -4.57 13.01 -23.39
C THR A 9 -5.97 12.40 -23.13
N ASP A 10 -6.47 11.57 -24.03
CA ASP A 10 -7.78 10.92 -23.99
C ASP A 10 -7.72 9.44 -23.56
N VAL A 11 -6.61 8.98 -23.00
CA VAL A 11 -6.46 7.58 -22.58
C VAL A 11 -7.30 7.31 -21.32
N SER A 12 -8.19 6.34 -21.41
CA SER A 12 -9.02 5.93 -20.27
C SER A 12 -8.21 5.12 -19.23
N CYS A 13 -8.76 4.98 -18.02
CA CYS A 13 -8.20 4.08 -17.01
C CYS A 13 -8.14 2.63 -17.50
N GLU A 14 -9.11 2.23 -18.34
CA GLU A 14 -9.17 0.91 -18.95
C GLU A 14 -8.01 0.67 -19.89
N ASP A 15 -7.66 1.67 -20.73
CA ASP A 15 -6.54 1.58 -21.65
C ASP A 15 -5.22 1.39 -20.91
N ILE A 16 -5.03 2.08 -19.79
CA ILE A 16 -3.81 1.94 -19.00
C ILE A 16 -3.76 0.58 -18.30
N TYR A 17 -4.88 0.09 -17.76
CA TYR A 17 -4.96 -1.26 -17.22
C TYR A 17 -4.61 -2.29 -18.31
N ASP A 18 -5.19 -2.17 -19.48
CA ASP A 18 -4.93 -3.07 -20.62
C ASP A 18 -3.46 -3.01 -21.05
N MET A 19 -2.82 -1.84 -20.99
CA MET A 19 -1.39 -1.72 -21.30
C MET A 19 -0.51 -2.41 -20.24
N ILE A 20 -0.78 -2.23 -18.96
CA ILE A 20 -0.07 -2.90 -17.86
C ILE A 20 -0.29 -4.39 -17.97
N TYR A 21 -1.54 -4.82 -18.13
CA TYR A 21 -1.91 -6.21 -18.30
C TYR A 21 -1.21 -6.84 -19.52
N THR A 22 -1.26 -6.19 -20.68
CA THR A 22 -0.61 -6.66 -21.90
C THR A 22 0.91 -6.77 -21.74
N PHE A 23 1.53 -5.81 -21.02
CA PHE A 23 2.95 -5.88 -20.72
C PHE A 23 3.29 -7.11 -19.86
N LEU A 24 2.50 -7.38 -18.83
CA LEU A 24 2.68 -8.55 -17.97
C LEU A 24 2.38 -9.86 -18.73
N ALA A 25 1.29 -9.91 -19.48
CA ALA A 25 0.87 -11.06 -20.28
C ALA A 25 1.91 -11.44 -21.36
N ALA A 26 2.47 -10.46 -22.06
CA ALA A 26 3.49 -10.66 -23.09
C ALA A 26 4.73 -11.44 -22.59
N LYS A 27 4.94 -11.49 -21.30
CA LYS A 27 6.03 -12.24 -20.65
C LYS A 27 5.53 -13.46 -19.85
N GLY A 28 4.25 -13.84 -19.98
CA GLY A 28 3.65 -14.97 -19.28
C GLY A 28 3.59 -14.82 -17.77
N ARG A 29 3.41 -13.58 -17.28
CA ARG A 29 3.41 -13.28 -15.84
C ARG A 29 2.03 -13.12 -15.24
N GLU A 30 0.99 -12.93 -16.07
CA GLU A 30 -0.38 -12.76 -15.61
C GLU A 30 -0.84 -13.92 -14.70
N ALA A 31 -0.47 -15.15 -15.05
CA ALA A 31 -0.81 -16.34 -14.27
C ALA A 31 -0.15 -16.37 -12.89
N LEU A 32 1.02 -15.73 -12.75
CA LEU A 32 1.74 -15.65 -11.48
C LEU A 32 1.12 -14.62 -10.52
N PHE A 33 0.68 -13.49 -11.07
CA PHE A 33 0.30 -12.35 -10.24
C PHE A 33 -1.22 -12.18 -10.15
N PHE A 34 -1.96 -12.35 -11.24
CA PHE A 34 -3.38 -12.03 -11.27
C PHE A 34 -4.29 -13.26 -11.08
N GLY A 35 -3.79 -14.45 -11.29
CA GLY A 35 -4.60 -15.67 -11.18
C GLY A 35 -5.80 -15.62 -12.12
N THR A 36 -6.98 -16.01 -11.62
CA THR A 36 -8.21 -16.13 -12.41
C THR A 36 -9.21 -14.97 -12.23
N ARG A 37 -8.89 -13.94 -11.41
CA ARG A 37 -9.83 -12.87 -11.04
C ARG A 37 -9.59 -11.55 -11.76
N GLN A 38 -9.01 -11.59 -12.94
CA GLN A 38 -8.68 -10.41 -13.74
C GLN A 38 -9.88 -9.52 -14.06
N GLU A 39 -11.03 -10.13 -14.40
CA GLU A 39 -12.23 -9.37 -14.73
C GLU A 39 -12.84 -8.65 -13.52
N ALA A 40 -12.78 -9.25 -12.33
CA ALA A 40 -13.24 -8.58 -11.11
C ALA A 40 -12.35 -7.36 -10.77
N ALA A 41 -11.04 -7.50 -10.93
CA ALA A 41 -10.10 -6.41 -10.76
C ALA A 41 -10.27 -5.30 -11.80
N ARG A 42 -10.50 -5.67 -13.06
CA ARG A 42 -10.78 -4.71 -14.12
C ARG A 42 -12.04 -3.90 -13.81
N ARG A 43 -13.11 -4.55 -13.36
CA ARG A 43 -14.33 -3.85 -12.92
C ARG A 43 -14.08 -2.89 -11.75
N ALA A 44 -13.36 -3.33 -10.72
CA ALA A 44 -13.00 -2.48 -9.59
C ALA A 44 -12.12 -1.30 -10.04
N PHE A 45 -11.16 -1.55 -10.91
CA PHE A 45 -10.25 -0.56 -11.46
C PHE A 45 -11.00 0.55 -12.23
N THR A 46 -11.98 0.21 -13.05
CA THR A 46 -12.75 1.17 -13.85
C THR A 46 -13.74 1.98 -13.02
N ARG A 47 -14.25 1.43 -11.92
CA ARG A 47 -15.21 2.10 -11.03
C ARG A 47 -14.58 3.08 -10.04
N SER A 48 -13.28 3.06 -9.89
CA SER A 48 -12.59 3.76 -8.80
C SER A 48 -11.89 5.04 -9.21
N TYR A 49 -12.21 5.56 -10.36
CA TYR A 49 -11.60 6.76 -10.90
C TYR A 49 -12.39 8.01 -10.49
N ALA A 50 -11.76 8.88 -9.69
CA ALA A 50 -12.43 10.04 -9.12
C ALA A 50 -12.17 11.36 -9.84
N GLY A 51 -11.29 11.41 -10.85
CA GLY A 51 -10.91 12.66 -11.49
C GLY A 51 -10.42 12.47 -12.93
N THR A 52 -9.84 13.52 -13.48
CA THR A 52 -9.30 13.54 -14.86
C THR A 52 -7.89 12.97 -14.97
N GLU A 53 -7.14 12.92 -13.85
CA GLU A 53 -5.79 12.36 -13.82
C GLU A 53 -5.80 10.86 -13.54
N PHE A 54 -4.86 10.13 -14.14
CA PHE A 54 -4.70 8.71 -13.89
C PHE A 54 -4.12 8.48 -12.49
N PRO A 55 -4.88 7.90 -11.55
CA PRO A 55 -4.40 7.66 -10.21
C PRO A 55 -3.44 6.48 -10.17
N THR A 56 -2.50 6.50 -9.21
CA THR A 56 -1.62 5.37 -8.93
C THR A 56 -2.44 4.16 -8.49
N ARG A 57 -2.07 2.98 -8.99
CA ARG A 57 -2.65 1.69 -8.65
C ARG A 57 -1.60 0.85 -7.94
N TRP A 58 -2.03 0.17 -6.89
CA TRP A 58 -1.20 -0.84 -6.24
C TRP A 58 -1.93 -2.17 -6.28
N PHE A 59 -1.23 -3.17 -6.78
CA PHE A 59 -1.67 -4.56 -6.76
C PHE A 59 -0.97 -5.24 -5.60
N GLU A 60 -1.72 -5.66 -4.59
CA GLU A 60 -1.20 -6.41 -3.45
C GLU A 60 -1.19 -7.89 -3.80
N LEU A 61 -0.02 -8.46 -3.97
CA LEU A 61 0.23 -9.81 -4.49
C LEU A 61 0.71 -10.72 -3.37
N PRO A 62 0.02 -11.82 -3.01
CA PRO A 62 0.55 -12.81 -2.08
C PRO A 62 1.78 -13.50 -2.67
N LEU A 63 2.79 -13.70 -1.83
CA LEU A 63 4.05 -14.34 -2.22
C LEU A 63 4.03 -15.85 -2.02
N LEU A 64 2.96 -16.39 -1.44
CA LEU A 64 2.75 -17.81 -1.24
C LEU A 64 1.31 -18.21 -1.60
N GLY A 65 1.12 -19.45 -1.99
CA GLY A 65 -0.19 -20.02 -2.25
C GLY A 65 -0.77 -19.65 -3.61
N LYS A 66 -2.09 -19.59 -3.72
CA LYS A 66 -2.78 -19.34 -4.99
C LYS A 66 -2.56 -17.91 -5.46
N PRO A 67 -2.14 -17.68 -6.72
CA PRO A 67 -2.03 -16.33 -7.27
C PRO A 67 -3.38 -15.62 -7.29
N TRP A 68 -3.37 -14.42 -6.78
CA TRP A 68 -4.49 -13.48 -6.82
C TRP A 68 -3.94 -12.06 -6.59
N PHE A 69 -4.79 -11.06 -6.46
CA PHE A 69 -4.37 -9.75 -6.01
C PHE A 69 -5.53 -8.97 -5.36
N ASP A 70 -5.16 -8.10 -4.45
CA ASP A 70 -6.02 -7.03 -3.98
C ASP A 70 -5.61 -5.73 -4.67
N LEU A 71 -6.56 -4.81 -4.86
CA LEU A 71 -6.35 -3.59 -5.61
C LEU A 71 -6.50 -2.37 -4.70
N HIS A 72 -5.52 -1.48 -4.76
CA HIS A 72 -5.59 -0.14 -4.16
C HIS A 72 -5.51 0.91 -5.25
N VAL A 73 -6.41 1.90 -5.18
CA VAL A 73 -6.47 3.02 -6.10
C VAL A 73 -6.27 4.30 -5.32
N LEU A 74 -5.19 5.01 -5.62
CA LEU A 74 -4.80 6.23 -4.92
C LEU A 74 -5.07 7.45 -5.79
N THR A 75 -5.91 8.35 -5.31
CA THR A 75 -6.23 9.62 -5.96
C THR A 75 -5.52 10.75 -5.23
N ASP A 76 -4.72 11.53 -5.93
CA ASP A 76 -4.04 12.70 -5.39
C ASP A 76 -5.05 13.80 -5.07
N THR A 77 -5.15 14.15 -3.79
CA THR A 77 -6.11 15.16 -3.31
C THR A 77 -5.72 16.57 -3.71
N GLU A 78 -4.44 16.85 -3.91
CA GLU A 78 -3.94 18.18 -4.32
C GLU A 78 -4.31 18.49 -5.78
N LYS A 79 -4.45 17.45 -6.60
CA LYS A 79 -4.79 17.57 -8.02
C LYS A 79 -6.29 17.45 -8.29
N LEU A 80 -7.04 16.82 -7.39
CA LEU A 80 -8.46 16.61 -7.52
C LEU A 80 -9.23 17.89 -7.19
N ALA A 81 -9.98 18.46 -8.16
CA ALA A 81 -10.93 19.51 -7.87
C ALA A 81 -12.29 18.89 -7.40
N PRO A 82 -12.96 19.48 -6.39
CA PRO A 82 -14.23 18.93 -5.87
C PRO A 82 -15.31 18.73 -6.94
N GLU A 83 -15.36 19.61 -7.95
CA GLU A 83 -16.27 19.58 -9.08
C GLU A 83 -15.95 18.48 -10.12
N GLU A 84 -14.74 17.96 -10.11
CA GLU A 84 -14.29 16.88 -11.00
C GLU A 84 -14.63 15.50 -10.47
N VAL A 85 -15.15 15.40 -9.22
CA VAL A 85 -15.51 14.13 -8.62
C VAL A 85 -16.76 13.55 -9.30
N ASP A 86 -16.54 12.56 -10.17
CA ASP A 86 -17.59 11.86 -10.89
C ASP A 86 -18.21 10.77 -10.01
N GLU A 87 -19.41 11.06 -9.50
CA GLU A 87 -20.15 10.15 -8.62
C GLU A 87 -20.54 8.84 -9.32
N ALA A 88 -20.73 8.85 -10.63
CA ALA A 88 -21.11 7.65 -11.38
C ALA A 88 -19.96 6.61 -11.46
N ARG A 89 -18.72 7.05 -11.24
CA ARG A 89 -17.53 6.19 -11.28
C ARG A 89 -17.08 5.69 -9.91
N LEU A 90 -17.67 6.22 -8.84
CA LEU A 90 -17.33 5.86 -7.47
C LEU A 90 -18.38 4.92 -6.87
N PRO A 91 -18.00 4.06 -5.91
CA PRO A 91 -18.97 3.32 -5.12
C PRO A 91 -19.93 4.27 -4.41
N GLN A 92 -21.17 3.78 -4.16
CA GLN A 92 -22.18 4.58 -3.50
C GLN A 92 -21.71 5.15 -2.16
N GLY A 93 -21.95 6.43 -1.92
CA GLY A 93 -21.59 7.12 -0.67
C GLY A 93 -20.15 7.62 -0.59
N ILE A 94 -19.29 7.30 -1.56
CA ILE A 94 -17.86 7.66 -1.55
C ILE A 94 -17.61 9.07 -2.09
N ALA A 95 -18.37 9.52 -3.07
CA ALA A 95 -18.17 10.83 -3.71
C ALA A 95 -18.16 12.02 -2.73
N PRO A 96 -19.04 12.09 -1.70
CA PRO A 96 -18.98 13.16 -0.71
C PRO A 96 -17.66 13.22 0.06
N ILE A 97 -17.04 12.05 0.36
CA ILE A 97 -15.74 11.96 1.04
C ILE A 97 -14.66 12.55 0.12
N PHE A 98 -14.64 12.15 -1.15
CA PHE A 98 -13.67 12.67 -2.12
C PHE A 98 -13.80 14.19 -2.29
N ARG A 99 -15.02 14.72 -2.41
CA ARG A 99 -15.26 16.18 -2.50
C ARG A 99 -14.78 16.93 -1.25
N ARG A 100 -14.98 16.36 -0.05
CA ARG A 100 -14.56 16.98 1.21
C ARG A 100 -13.06 17.10 1.35
N PHE A 101 -12.32 16.09 0.89
CA PHE A 101 -10.87 16.05 1.03
C PHE A 101 -10.10 16.49 -0.24
N ALA A 102 -10.77 16.77 -1.34
CA ALA A 102 -10.19 17.40 -2.52
C ALA A 102 -9.62 18.79 -2.17
N LYS A 103 -8.39 19.07 -2.55
CA LYS A 103 -7.65 20.31 -2.20
C LYS A 103 -7.50 20.57 -0.70
N LYS A 104 -7.76 19.58 0.14
CA LYS A 104 -7.64 19.72 1.60
C LYS A 104 -6.17 19.84 1.99
N GLU A 105 -5.80 20.93 2.67
CA GLU A 105 -4.46 21.11 3.24
C GLU A 105 -4.11 19.97 4.19
N GLY A 106 -2.89 19.47 4.11
CA GLY A 106 -2.42 18.33 4.91
C GLY A 106 -2.86 16.95 4.42
N ALA A 107 -3.88 16.85 3.54
CA ALA A 107 -4.21 15.61 2.83
C ALA A 107 -3.27 15.41 1.65
N ARG A 108 -2.92 14.16 1.35
CA ARG A 108 -2.06 13.82 0.20
C ARG A 108 -2.80 12.98 -0.83
N GLN A 109 -3.37 11.87 -0.40
CA GLN A 109 -4.08 10.95 -1.28
C GLN A 109 -5.26 10.33 -0.57
N LEU A 110 -6.37 10.15 -1.28
CA LEU A 110 -7.44 9.24 -0.90
C LEU A 110 -7.23 7.91 -1.61
N ALA A 111 -7.49 6.82 -0.91
CA ALA A 111 -7.38 5.49 -1.47
C ALA A 111 -8.67 4.70 -1.28
N LEU A 112 -9.01 3.91 -2.31
CA LEU A 112 -10.00 2.85 -2.25
C LEU A 112 -9.28 1.52 -2.40
N SER A 113 -9.62 0.56 -1.56
CA SER A 113 -8.98 -0.76 -1.57
C SER A 113 -10.03 -1.85 -1.65
N TRP A 114 -9.83 -2.81 -2.56
CA TRP A 114 -10.69 -3.96 -2.76
C TRP A 114 -9.95 -5.25 -2.49
N ASP A 115 -10.52 -6.10 -1.64
CA ASP A 115 -10.08 -7.47 -1.43
C ASP A 115 -10.62 -8.37 -2.56
N VAL A 116 -10.11 -8.18 -3.78
CA VAL A 116 -10.60 -8.82 -5.02
C VAL A 116 -10.54 -10.35 -4.94
N GLY A 117 -9.60 -10.87 -4.15
CA GLY A 117 -9.44 -12.29 -3.92
C GLY A 117 -10.57 -12.94 -3.11
N ALA A 118 -11.27 -12.17 -2.28
CA ALA A 118 -12.27 -12.67 -1.34
C ALA A 118 -13.69 -12.72 -1.93
N GLU A 119 -14.09 -11.70 -2.70
CA GLU A 119 -15.46 -11.51 -3.18
C GLU A 119 -15.48 -11.03 -4.63
N ASP A 120 -16.61 -11.28 -5.34
CA ASP A 120 -16.76 -10.87 -6.74
C ASP A 120 -17.02 -9.36 -6.91
N ASP A 121 -17.61 -8.70 -5.93
CA ASP A 121 -17.85 -7.24 -5.92
C ASP A 121 -17.73 -6.71 -4.47
N PRO A 122 -16.52 -6.71 -3.89
CA PRO A 122 -16.32 -6.34 -2.49
C PRO A 122 -16.59 -4.84 -2.26
N THR A 123 -17.09 -4.51 -1.08
CA THR A 123 -17.15 -3.13 -0.62
C THR A 123 -15.74 -2.62 -0.37
N PRO A 124 -15.32 -1.49 -0.99
CA PRO A 124 -13.97 -1.02 -0.79
C PRO A 124 -13.74 -0.49 0.61
N ALA A 125 -12.52 -0.67 1.11
CA ALA A 125 -12.03 0.12 2.20
C ALA A 125 -11.76 1.56 1.73
N VAL A 126 -11.98 2.53 2.62
CA VAL A 126 -11.71 3.95 2.35
C VAL A 126 -10.59 4.42 3.26
N GLN A 127 -9.61 5.05 2.67
CA GLN A 127 -8.35 5.35 3.34
C GLN A 127 -7.85 6.73 2.93
N ILE A 128 -7.06 7.37 3.82
CA ILE A 128 -6.37 8.63 3.52
C ILE A 128 -4.88 8.51 3.82
N MET A 129 -4.06 9.04 2.94
CA MET A 129 -2.65 9.35 3.21
C MET A 129 -2.53 10.84 3.47
N VAL A 130 -1.76 11.21 4.47
CA VAL A 130 -1.67 12.60 4.93
C VAL A 130 -0.22 13.08 5.05
N ARG A 131 -0.05 14.40 5.05
CA ARG A 131 1.19 15.09 5.45
C ARG A 131 1.08 15.64 6.87
N GLU A 132 -0.15 15.78 7.37
CA GLU A 132 -0.43 16.30 8.72
C GLU A 132 -1.37 15.35 9.47
N SER A 133 -0.94 14.90 10.64
CA SER A 133 -1.68 13.91 11.45
C SER A 133 -3.08 14.40 11.89
N SER A 134 -3.32 15.70 11.95
CA SER A 134 -4.62 16.29 12.28
C SER A 134 -5.72 15.91 11.29
N VAL A 135 -5.37 15.73 10.02
CA VAL A 135 -6.31 15.35 8.96
C VAL A 135 -6.85 13.93 9.14
N ASN A 136 -6.07 13.03 9.74
CA ASN A 136 -6.49 11.66 10.02
C ASN A 136 -7.74 11.59 10.91
N GLU A 137 -7.79 12.42 11.96
CA GLU A 137 -8.92 12.44 12.88
C GLU A 137 -10.20 12.92 12.18
N GLU A 138 -10.12 14.03 11.43
CA GLU A 138 -11.24 14.55 10.65
C GLU A 138 -11.73 13.53 9.62
N PHE A 139 -10.80 12.83 8.96
CA PHE A 139 -11.15 11.79 8.01
C PHE A 139 -11.89 10.62 8.67
N LEU A 140 -11.34 10.10 9.76
CA LEU A 140 -11.95 8.97 10.49
C LEU A 140 -13.32 9.32 11.06
N GLU A 141 -13.51 10.55 11.55
CA GLU A 141 -14.83 11.03 11.96
C GLU A 141 -15.83 11.08 10.80
N CYS A 142 -15.35 11.49 9.61
CA CYS A 142 -16.18 11.54 8.40
C CYS A 142 -16.62 10.15 7.92
N VAL A 143 -15.73 9.15 7.94
CA VAL A 143 -15.97 7.83 7.31
C VAL A 143 -16.40 6.75 8.30
N GLY A 144 -15.97 6.82 9.55
CA GLY A 144 -16.21 5.83 10.62
C GLY A 144 -16.91 6.41 11.85
N GLY A 145 -17.26 7.70 11.82
CA GLY A 145 -17.92 8.38 12.92
C GLY A 145 -17.05 8.68 14.14
N PRO A 146 -17.66 9.19 15.23
CA PRO A 146 -16.92 9.60 16.44
C PRO A 146 -16.21 8.46 17.15
N GLU A 147 -16.66 7.23 16.97
CA GLU A 147 -16.02 6.02 17.52
C GLU A 147 -14.65 5.78 16.85
N ALA A 148 -14.56 5.85 15.53
CA ALA A 148 -13.32 5.70 14.78
C ALA A 148 -12.30 6.82 15.13
N ALA A 149 -12.76 8.07 15.19
CA ALA A 149 -11.93 9.18 15.63
C ALA A 149 -11.47 9.02 17.09
N GLY A 150 -12.33 8.49 17.97
CA GLY A 150 -12.01 8.16 19.37
C GLY A 150 -10.93 7.09 19.50
N ALA A 151 -11.05 6.00 18.73
CA ALA A 151 -10.06 4.92 18.66
C ALA A 151 -8.70 5.44 18.20
N TYR A 152 -8.67 6.28 17.16
CA TYR A 152 -7.45 6.94 16.68
C TYR A 152 -6.79 7.76 17.78
N ARG A 153 -7.53 8.66 18.44
CA ARG A 153 -6.98 9.47 19.55
C ARG A 153 -6.43 8.62 20.68
N ALA A 154 -7.12 7.53 21.05
CA ALA A 154 -6.67 6.63 22.10
C ALA A 154 -5.39 5.89 21.71
N PHE A 155 -5.28 5.40 20.49
CA PHE A 155 -4.08 4.77 19.97
C PHE A 155 -2.92 5.78 19.88
N ARG A 156 -3.15 6.96 19.31
CA ARG A 156 -2.13 7.97 19.06
C ARG A 156 -1.40 8.44 20.33
N ARG A 157 -2.06 8.40 21.50
CA ARG A 157 -1.43 8.70 22.80
C ARG A 157 -0.34 7.71 23.22
N ARG A 158 -0.31 6.50 22.63
CA ARG A 158 0.70 5.46 22.89
C ARG A 158 1.86 5.52 21.90
N VAL A 159 1.67 6.20 20.78
CA VAL A 159 2.66 6.29 19.71
C VAL A 159 3.58 7.48 19.97
N PRO A 160 4.91 7.30 20.00
CA PRO A 160 5.86 8.39 20.16
C PRO A 160 5.70 9.48 19.12
N GLU A 161 6.04 10.70 19.51
CA GLU A 161 5.99 11.86 18.62
C GLU A 161 6.91 11.70 17.39
N ALA A 162 8.03 11.00 17.55
CA ALA A 162 8.96 10.68 16.46
C ALA A 162 8.40 9.71 15.39
N MET A 163 7.20 9.16 15.61
CA MET A 163 6.47 8.39 14.60
C MET A 163 5.33 9.20 14.00
N PHE A 164 5.37 9.34 12.70
CA PHE A 164 4.35 10.03 11.93
C PHE A 164 3.25 9.06 11.46
N THR A 165 1.99 9.36 11.76
CA THR A 165 0.85 8.62 11.18
C THR A 165 0.59 9.13 9.77
N CYS A 166 1.06 8.39 8.79
CA CYS A 166 0.97 8.76 7.38
C CYS A 166 -0.34 8.30 6.72
N TYR A 167 -1.03 7.34 7.33
CA TYR A 167 -2.16 6.67 6.70
C TYR A 167 -3.16 6.17 7.75
N THR A 168 -4.45 6.36 7.47
CA THR A 168 -5.55 5.76 8.23
C THR A 168 -6.65 5.29 7.30
N GLY A 169 -7.44 4.29 7.75
CA GLY A 169 -8.55 3.78 6.96
C GLY A 169 -9.58 3.01 7.74
N VAL A 170 -10.75 2.83 7.14
CA VAL A 170 -11.83 1.96 7.60
C VAL A 170 -12.13 0.89 6.56
N PHE A 171 -12.54 -0.29 7.03
CA PHE A 171 -12.74 -1.49 6.22
C PHE A 171 -14.15 -2.07 6.44
N PRO A 172 -15.20 -1.43 5.93
CA PRO A 172 -16.59 -1.75 6.25
C PRO A 172 -17.02 -3.16 5.81
N GLY A 173 -16.36 -3.77 4.83
CA GLY A 173 -16.66 -5.11 4.33
C GLY A 173 -15.99 -6.26 5.08
N ARG A 174 -15.11 -5.99 6.07
CA ARG A 174 -14.35 -7.00 6.77
C ARG A 174 -15.06 -7.44 8.05
N ASN A 175 -15.92 -8.45 7.98
CA ASN A 175 -16.62 -9.01 9.15
C ASN A 175 -15.76 -9.94 10.03
N TRP A 176 -14.57 -10.31 9.58
CA TRP A 176 -13.67 -11.24 10.26
C TRP A 176 -12.63 -10.54 11.14
N ASP A 177 -12.55 -9.23 11.04
CA ASP A 177 -11.60 -8.40 11.78
C ASP A 177 -12.38 -7.52 12.76
N LYS A 178 -12.11 -7.64 14.05
CA LYS A 178 -12.75 -6.82 15.08
C LYS A 178 -12.19 -5.40 15.12
N ALA A 179 -11.15 -5.13 14.35
CA ALA A 179 -10.54 -3.83 14.27
C ALA A 179 -11.49 -2.82 13.62
N LEU A 180 -11.61 -1.67 14.26
CA LEU A 180 -12.46 -0.57 13.77
C LEU A 180 -11.75 0.24 12.67
N ILE A 181 -10.44 0.45 12.84
CA ILE A 181 -9.62 1.27 11.94
C ILE A 181 -8.26 0.61 11.69
N ARG A 182 -7.63 0.99 10.61
CA ARG A 182 -6.23 0.67 10.32
C ARG A 182 -5.40 1.94 10.30
N ILE A 183 -4.20 1.86 10.89
CA ILE A 183 -3.28 2.98 11.02
C ILE A 183 -1.92 2.53 10.52
N GLU A 184 -1.24 3.39 9.76
CA GLU A 184 0.15 3.19 9.37
C GLU A 184 1.02 4.33 9.87
N ASN A 185 2.12 3.96 10.52
CA ASN A 185 3.09 4.88 11.08
C ASN A 185 4.45 4.68 10.43
N ILE A 186 5.11 5.79 10.15
CA ILE A 186 6.49 5.82 9.66
C ILE A 186 7.36 6.47 10.72
N PRO A 187 8.48 5.83 11.15
CA PRO A 187 9.44 6.46 12.03
C PRO A 187 10.17 7.59 11.27
N GLY A 188 10.54 8.65 11.98
CA GLY A 188 11.50 9.62 11.47
C GLY A 188 12.86 8.99 11.22
N ASP A 189 13.71 9.64 10.43
CA ASP A 189 15.00 9.09 9.99
C ASP A 189 15.88 8.61 11.16
N ASP A 190 16.01 9.41 12.23
CA ASP A 190 16.80 9.07 13.41
C ASP A 190 16.26 7.83 14.15
N LEU A 191 14.92 7.71 14.25
CA LEU A 191 14.30 6.58 14.91
C LEU A 191 14.38 5.32 14.04
N SER A 192 14.27 5.45 12.73
CA SER A 192 14.46 4.37 11.78
C SER A 192 15.87 3.78 11.91
N LEU A 193 16.89 4.64 11.88
CA LEU A 193 18.27 4.24 12.05
C LEU A 193 18.54 3.60 13.43
N ALA A 194 17.89 4.10 14.48
CA ALA A 194 17.99 3.51 15.81
C ALA A 194 17.40 2.10 15.88
N PHE A 195 16.28 1.84 15.18
CA PHE A 195 15.67 0.51 15.08
C PHE A 195 16.56 -0.47 14.32
N GLU A 196 17.25 -0.01 13.26
CA GLU A 196 18.20 -0.82 12.51
C GLU A 196 19.39 -1.28 13.38
N ASN A 197 19.84 -0.43 14.28
CA ASN A 197 21.02 -0.68 15.11
C ASN A 197 20.73 -1.37 16.46
N ASP A 198 19.48 -1.28 16.96
CA ASP A 198 19.08 -1.87 18.25
C ASP A 198 17.73 -2.59 18.17
N PRO A 199 17.71 -3.91 17.91
CA PRO A 199 16.46 -4.68 17.87
C PRO A 199 15.70 -4.64 19.20
N LYS A 200 16.38 -4.45 20.34
CA LYS A 200 15.72 -4.31 21.64
C LYS A 200 14.96 -2.98 21.76
N LEU A 201 15.43 -1.94 21.07
CA LEU A 201 14.70 -0.68 21.00
C LEU A 201 13.39 -0.85 20.23
N LEU A 202 13.45 -1.50 19.07
CA LEU A 202 12.26 -1.80 18.28
C LEU A 202 11.26 -2.68 19.08
N GLU A 203 11.74 -3.73 19.71
CA GLU A 203 10.91 -4.61 20.55
C GLU A 203 10.21 -3.83 21.68
N ARG A 204 10.93 -2.98 22.42
CA ARG A 204 10.35 -2.14 23.47
C ARG A 204 9.30 -1.21 22.91
N HIS A 205 9.61 -0.55 21.81
CA HIS A 205 8.72 0.40 21.16
C HIS A 205 7.39 -0.25 20.75
N LEU A 206 7.44 -1.43 20.14
CA LEU A 206 6.23 -2.18 19.76
C LEU A 206 5.39 -2.58 20.98
N LYS A 207 6.04 -2.99 22.08
CA LYS A 207 5.36 -3.30 23.37
C LYS A 207 4.68 -2.07 23.95
N ASP A 208 5.35 -0.92 23.92
CA ASP A 208 4.82 0.34 24.47
C ASP A 208 3.57 0.80 23.70
N ILE A 209 3.51 0.55 22.40
CA ILE A 209 2.31 0.80 21.57
C ILE A 209 1.19 -0.21 21.89
N GLY A 210 1.51 -1.38 22.40
CA GLY A 210 0.55 -2.42 22.78
C GLY A 210 0.56 -3.66 21.89
N VAL A 211 1.60 -3.86 21.06
CA VAL A 211 1.83 -5.12 20.36
C VAL A 211 2.15 -6.22 21.39
N PRO A 212 1.55 -7.42 21.30
CA PRO A 212 1.86 -8.51 22.21
C PRO A 212 3.36 -8.78 22.31
N PRO A 213 3.91 -9.05 23.52
CA PRO A 213 5.36 -9.18 23.73
C PRO A 213 6.05 -10.20 22.85
N GLU A 214 5.41 -11.35 22.60
CA GLU A 214 5.91 -12.41 21.74
C GLU A 214 5.98 -11.98 20.27
N VAL A 215 4.95 -11.24 19.79
CA VAL A 215 4.92 -10.68 18.45
C VAL A 215 6.00 -9.59 18.31
N ALA A 216 6.10 -8.70 19.29
CA ALA A 216 7.09 -7.62 19.28
C ALA A 216 8.53 -8.16 19.21
N ALA A 217 8.83 -9.23 19.96
CA ALA A 217 10.12 -9.88 19.95
C ALA A 217 10.43 -10.56 18.61
N GLU A 218 9.47 -11.29 18.03
CA GLU A 218 9.64 -11.92 16.72
C GLU A 218 9.81 -10.87 15.61
N VAL A 219 8.95 -9.86 15.60
CA VAL A 219 9.01 -8.77 14.62
C VAL A 219 10.39 -8.08 14.65
N ALA A 220 10.89 -7.74 15.86
CA ALA A 220 12.19 -7.10 16.00
C ALA A 220 13.33 -8.01 15.50
N ALA A 221 13.29 -9.31 15.82
CA ALA A 221 14.26 -10.28 15.34
C ALA A 221 14.23 -10.41 13.81
N ARG A 222 13.04 -10.59 13.20
CA ARG A 222 12.89 -10.71 11.75
C ARG A 222 13.28 -9.43 11.02
N PHE A 223 12.89 -8.26 11.54
CA PHE A 223 13.30 -6.99 10.96
C PHE A 223 14.83 -6.87 10.95
N HIS A 224 15.48 -7.18 12.06
CA HIS A 224 16.95 -7.13 12.16
C HIS A 224 17.63 -8.15 11.24
N GLU A 225 17.05 -9.31 11.00
CA GLU A 225 17.56 -10.27 10.01
C GLU A 225 17.45 -9.74 8.56
N LEU A 226 16.41 -8.95 8.24
CA LEU A 226 16.22 -8.37 6.90
C LEU A 226 17.22 -7.26 6.61
N VAL A 227 17.55 -6.44 7.61
CA VAL A 227 18.46 -5.31 7.48
C VAL A 227 19.91 -5.82 7.49
N PRO A 228 20.79 -5.48 6.58
CA PRO A 228 20.90 -4.27 5.80
C PRO A 228 20.59 -4.47 4.32
N PRO A 229 19.93 -3.59 3.65
CA PRO A 229 20.28 -2.19 3.45
C PRO A 229 19.49 -1.28 4.37
N PRO A 230 19.90 -0.01 4.54
CA PRO A 230 19.08 0.97 5.22
C PRO A 230 17.71 1.01 4.55
N CYS A 231 16.66 0.73 5.30
CA CYS A 231 15.30 0.78 4.80
C CYS A 231 14.40 1.53 5.79
N VAL A 232 13.40 2.22 5.29
CA VAL A 232 12.40 2.89 6.11
C VAL A 232 11.24 1.92 6.31
N PRO A 233 11.03 1.37 7.53
CA PRO A 233 9.90 0.51 7.80
C PRO A 233 8.62 1.33 7.95
N GLU A 234 7.50 0.78 7.46
CA GLU A 234 6.16 1.28 7.73
C GLU A 234 5.46 0.26 8.62
N PHE A 235 4.98 0.71 9.79
CA PHE A 235 4.31 -0.13 10.76
C PHE A 235 2.81 0.04 10.63
N GLN A 236 2.08 -1.04 10.32
CA GLN A 236 0.65 -1.01 10.15
C GLN A 236 -0.04 -1.76 11.30
N PHE A 237 -0.98 -1.08 11.94
CA PHE A 237 -1.75 -1.57 13.07
C PHE A 237 -3.23 -1.61 12.70
N ASP A 238 -3.86 -2.75 12.97
CA ASP A 238 -5.30 -2.81 13.12
C ASP A 238 -5.64 -2.38 14.55
N VAL A 239 -6.59 -1.47 14.74
CA VAL A 239 -6.88 -0.82 16.02
C VAL A 239 -8.35 -1.01 16.37
N ASN A 240 -8.60 -1.47 17.60
CA ASN A 240 -9.92 -1.71 18.17
C ASN A 240 -10.60 -0.38 18.58
N ALA A 241 -11.89 -0.43 18.88
CA ALA A 241 -12.68 0.73 19.29
C ALA A 241 -12.14 1.45 20.54
N ASP A 242 -11.49 0.71 21.45
CA ASP A 242 -10.86 1.26 22.66
C ASP A 242 -9.44 1.80 22.42
N GLY A 243 -8.95 1.76 21.19
CA GLY A 243 -7.61 2.19 20.80
C GLY A 243 -6.50 1.19 21.09
N THR A 244 -6.83 -0.05 21.48
CA THR A 244 -5.83 -1.13 21.60
C THR A 244 -5.46 -1.68 20.23
N VAL A 245 -4.24 -2.24 20.12
CA VAL A 245 -3.80 -2.95 18.91
C VAL A 245 -4.64 -4.22 18.75
N GLY A 246 -5.11 -4.44 17.54
CA GLY A 246 -5.87 -5.62 17.15
C GLY A 246 -4.98 -6.86 16.93
N GLU A 247 -5.58 -7.91 16.40
CA GLU A 247 -4.90 -9.21 16.23
C GLU A 247 -3.86 -9.19 15.11
N THR A 248 -3.99 -8.26 14.14
CA THR A 248 -3.11 -8.18 12.98
C THR A 248 -2.16 -6.99 13.08
N PHE A 249 -0.90 -7.29 12.84
CA PHE A 249 0.19 -6.31 12.74
C PHE A 249 0.97 -6.57 11.45
N SER A 250 1.51 -5.52 10.82
CA SER A 250 2.39 -5.70 9.67
C SER A 250 3.49 -4.66 9.60
N ILE A 251 4.59 -5.06 8.95
CA ILE A 251 5.67 -4.17 8.52
C ILE A 251 5.70 -4.16 7.01
N SER A 252 5.78 -2.97 6.43
CA SER A 252 6.08 -2.79 5.01
C SER A 252 7.47 -2.19 4.84
N ILE A 253 8.20 -2.71 3.86
CA ILE A 253 9.54 -2.24 3.47
C ILE A 253 9.45 -1.79 2.02
N ARG A 254 9.84 -0.54 1.75
CA ARG A 254 9.77 0.03 0.41
C ARG A 254 10.92 -0.46 -0.46
N PHE A 255 10.59 -0.70 -1.74
CA PHE A 255 11.56 -0.82 -2.82
C PHE A 255 11.55 0.46 -3.66
N GLY A 256 12.69 0.76 -4.29
CA GLY A 256 12.84 1.86 -5.24
C GLY A 256 12.48 1.47 -6.66
N LEU A 257 12.25 2.48 -7.48
CA LEU A 257 12.15 2.35 -8.95
C LEU A 257 13.55 2.34 -9.61
N THR A 258 14.53 2.95 -8.95
CA THR A 258 15.92 3.08 -9.38
C THR A 258 16.85 2.81 -8.21
N ASP A 259 18.15 2.73 -8.46
CA ASP A 259 19.20 2.55 -7.43
C ASP A 259 19.71 3.89 -6.84
N ASP A 260 19.01 5.01 -7.10
CA ASP A 260 19.49 6.35 -6.76
C ASP A 260 19.41 6.66 -5.25
N ASP A 261 18.46 6.02 -4.53
CA ASP A 261 18.32 6.18 -3.08
C ASP A 261 18.52 4.84 -2.37
N PRO A 262 19.61 4.66 -1.60
CA PRO A 262 19.90 3.40 -0.91
C PRO A 262 18.84 3.03 0.14
N ARG A 263 18.02 3.97 0.63
CA ARG A 263 16.94 3.70 1.58
C ARG A 263 15.77 2.96 0.91
N PHE A 264 15.70 3.00 -0.41
CA PHE A 264 14.68 2.35 -1.22
C PHE A 264 15.36 1.49 -2.30
N PRO A 265 15.93 0.33 -1.92
CA PRO A 265 16.69 -0.49 -2.86
C PRO A 265 15.79 -0.99 -3.99
N LEU A 266 16.29 -0.90 -5.23
CA LEU A 266 15.64 -1.56 -6.35
C LEU A 266 15.62 -3.07 -6.11
N LEU A 267 14.46 -3.71 -6.26
CA LEU A 267 14.37 -5.16 -6.16
C LEU A 267 14.98 -5.82 -7.40
N THR A 268 16.08 -6.56 -7.19
CA THR A 268 16.65 -7.51 -8.17
C THR A 268 16.97 -8.83 -7.47
N VAL A 269 17.17 -9.90 -8.26
CA VAL A 269 17.46 -11.22 -7.66
C VAL A 269 18.84 -11.26 -7.00
N ASP A 270 19.82 -10.51 -7.54
CA ASP A 270 21.23 -10.63 -7.18
C ASP A 270 21.77 -9.50 -6.29
N ASN A 271 20.88 -8.72 -5.66
CA ASN A 271 21.29 -7.65 -4.76
C ASN A 271 20.77 -7.85 -3.32
N ALA A 272 21.02 -6.89 -2.43
CA ALA A 272 20.60 -6.93 -1.04
C ALA A 272 19.09 -7.07 -0.86
N ALA A 273 18.25 -6.50 -1.75
CA ALA A 273 16.81 -6.69 -1.74
C ALA A 273 16.43 -8.13 -2.12
N GLY A 274 17.15 -8.75 -3.05
CA GLY A 274 17.02 -10.17 -3.35
C GLY A 274 17.43 -11.07 -2.19
N ASP A 275 18.49 -10.70 -1.44
CA ASP A 275 18.88 -11.40 -0.20
C ASP A 275 17.78 -11.34 0.86
N MET A 276 17.14 -10.20 1.01
CA MET A 276 15.95 -10.02 1.85
C MET A 276 14.84 -11.01 1.46
N MET A 277 14.51 -11.06 0.17
CA MET A 277 13.44 -11.94 -0.34
C MET A 277 13.77 -13.43 -0.15
N ARG A 278 15.04 -13.83 -0.29
CA ARG A 278 15.50 -15.20 0.03
C ARG A 278 15.28 -15.57 1.50
N LYS A 279 15.47 -14.62 2.41
CA LYS A 279 15.16 -14.84 3.84
C LYS A 279 13.67 -15.04 4.07
N VAL A 280 12.82 -14.21 3.44
CA VAL A 280 11.37 -14.32 3.52
C VAL A 280 10.87 -15.67 2.96
N GLU A 281 11.46 -16.14 1.87
CA GLU A 281 11.22 -17.48 1.31
C GLU A 281 11.65 -18.58 2.31
N ALA A 282 12.82 -18.45 2.91
CA ALA A 282 13.31 -19.41 3.91
C ALA A 282 12.44 -19.45 5.18
N TRP A 283 11.71 -18.39 5.51
CA TRP A 283 10.72 -18.37 6.59
C TRP A 283 9.40 -19.09 6.24
N GLY A 284 9.24 -19.52 4.99
CA GLY A 284 8.07 -20.27 4.53
C GLY A 284 6.82 -19.43 4.26
N VAL A 285 6.96 -18.11 4.12
CA VAL A 285 5.84 -17.18 3.80
C VAL A 285 5.92 -16.63 2.38
N ALA A 286 6.90 -17.05 1.60
CA ALA A 286 7.02 -16.77 0.18
C ALA A 286 7.49 -18.03 -0.56
N ASP A 287 7.21 -18.12 -1.85
CA ASP A 287 7.78 -19.11 -2.79
C ASP A 287 8.66 -18.39 -3.84
N ASP A 288 9.18 -19.13 -4.81
CA ASP A 288 10.12 -18.63 -5.80
C ASP A 288 9.54 -17.60 -6.79
N ARG A 289 8.22 -17.37 -6.77
CA ARG A 289 7.57 -16.36 -7.63
C ARG A 289 8.13 -14.96 -7.46
N TRP A 290 8.66 -14.63 -6.27
CA TRP A 290 9.26 -13.33 -6.02
C TRP A 290 10.44 -13.03 -6.95
N GLN A 291 11.17 -14.05 -7.44
CA GLN A 291 12.30 -13.90 -8.37
C GLN A 291 11.86 -13.30 -9.71
N ARG A 292 10.57 -13.36 -10.01
CA ARG A 292 9.99 -12.78 -11.22
C ARG A 292 9.41 -11.37 -11.02
N LEU A 293 9.30 -10.88 -9.78
CA LEU A 293 8.85 -9.51 -9.50
C LEU A 293 9.72 -8.45 -10.20
N PRO A 294 11.06 -8.55 -10.22
CA PRO A 294 11.90 -7.58 -10.94
C PRO A 294 11.56 -7.44 -12.41
N GLU A 295 11.02 -8.49 -13.04
CA GLU A 295 10.63 -8.44 -14.44
C GLU A 295 9.41 -7.53 -14.68
N THR A 296 8.67 -7.12 -13.65
CA THR A 296 7.55 -6.19 -13.77
C THR A 296 8.00 -4.73 -13.81
N ASN A 297 9.29 -4.47 -13.49
CA ASN A 297 9.84 -3.13 -13.44
C ASN A 297 9.95 -2.52 -14.84
N PHE A 298 9.26 -1.42 -15.07
CA PHE A 298 9.44 -0.59 -16.25
C PHE A 298 9.08 0.87 -15.98
N ALA A 299 9.76 1.76 -16.70
CA ALA A 299 9.36 3.15 -16.89
C ALA A 299 9.39 3.48 -18.38
N ARG A 300 8.34 4.12 -18.90
CA ARG A 300 8.22 4.48 -20.32
C ARG A 300 7.67 5.89 -20.46
N ARG A 301 8.32 6.68 -21.31
CA ARG A 301 7.85 8.02 -21.64
C ARG A 301 6.50 7.95 -22.36
N ILE A 302 5.59 8.82 -21.95
CA ILE A 302 4.28 8.98 -22.59
C ILE A 302 4.46 10.00 -23.70
N LEU A 303 4.38 9.54 -24.97
CA LEU A 303 4.46 10.44 -26.12
C LEU A 303 3.12 11.14 -26.33
N GLY A 304 3.15 12.46 -26.55
CA GLY A 304 1.94 13.27 -26.72
C GLY A 304 1.35 13.83 -25.41
N ALA A 305 1.83 13.37 -24.25
CA ALA A 305 1.57 13.99 -22.96
C ALA A 305 2.55 15.15 -22.68
N PRO A 306 2.31 15.99 -21.67
CA PRO A 306 3.25 17.00 -21.23
C PRO A 306 4.65 16.45 -21.06
N GLU A 307 5.66 17.28 -21.33
CA GLU A 307 7.06 16.84 -21.22
C GLU A 307 7.36 16.32 -19.81
N GLY A 308 8.05 15.19 -19.72
CA GLY A 308 8.36 14.55 -18.45
C GLY A 308 7.32 13.54 -17.94
N SER A 309 6.22 13.27 -18.67
CA SER A 309 5.26 12.27 -18.28
C SER A 309 5.76 10.85 -18.54
N LEU A 310 5.73 10.00 -17.49
CA LEU A 310 6.11 8.58 -17.53
C LEU A 310 4.96 7.69 -17.10
N LEU A 311 4.77 6.57 -17.82
CA LEU A 311 4.07 5.40 -17.29
C LEU A 311 5.10 4.51 -16.58
N PHE A 312 4.80 4.08 -15.37
CA PHE A 312 5.66 3.21 -14.59
C PHE A 312 4.91 2.01 -14.03
N CYS A 313 5.65 0.93 -13.80
CA CYS A 313 5.23 -0.21 -13.01
C CYS A 313 6.46 -0.79 -12.33
N TYR A 314 6.39 -1.08 -11.03
CA TYR A 314 7.51 -1.68 -10.30
C TYR A 314 7.05 -2.32 -8.98
N PRO A 315 7.79 -3.31 -8.43
CA PRO A 315 7.59 -3.79 -7.08
C PRO A 315 7.92 -2.67 -6.09
N ALA A 316 6.91 -2.17 -5.37
CA ALA A 316 7.06 -1.00 -4.52
C ALA A 316 7.27 -1.35 -3.04
N TYR A 317 6.73 -2.48 -2.59
CA TYR A 317 6.78 -2.89 -1.19
C TYR A 317 6.90 -4.40 -1.05
N LEU A 318 7.61 -4.80 0.01
CA LEU A 318 7.43 -6.06 0.71
C LEU A 318 6.62 -5.78 1.97
N LYS A 319 5.54 -6.52 2.21
CA LYS A 319 4.75 -6.47 3.44
C LYS A 319 4.77 -7.82 4.12
N LEU A 320 5.14 -7.81 5.38
CA LEU A 320 5.11 -8.98 6.27
C LEU A 320 3.99 -8.81 7.27
N LYS A 321 3.19 -9.87 7.49
CA LYS A 321 2.00 -9.83 8.35
C LYS A 321 2.07 -10.86 9.45
N TRP A 322 1.81 -10.41 10.67
CA TRP A 322 1.67 -11.24 11.86
C TRP A 322 0.21 -11.30 12.30
N LYS A 323 -0.20 -12.47 12.73
CA LYS A 323 -1.49 -12.71 13.35
C LYS A 323 -1.33 -13.80 14.41
N ASP A 324 -2.02 -13.66 15.54
CA ASP A 324 -2.01 -14.64 16.64
C ASP A 324 -0.59 -15.05 17.09
N GLY A 325 0.33 -14.08 17.09
CA GLY A 325 1.71 -14.29 17.55
C GLY A 325 2.67 -14.86 16.51
N ALA A 326 2.25 -15.13 15.28
CA ALA A 326 3.09 -15.75 14.27
C ALA A 326 3.12 -14.95 12.95
N LEU A 327 4.27 -14.94 12.28
CA LEU A 327 4.39 -14.51 10.89
C LEU A 327 3.62 -15.50 10.00
N PHE A 328 2.56 -15.04 9.33
CA PHE A 328 1.68 -15.94 8.58
C PHE A 328 1.58 -15.62 7.08
N ASP A 329 1.94 -14.40 6.65
CA ASP A 329 1.75 -13.96 5.26
C ASP A 329 2.82 -12.96 4.86
N ALA A 330 3.24 -13.04 3.60
CA ALA A 330 4.08 -12.05 2.95
C ALA A 330 3.46 -11.66 1.61
N LYS A 331 3.45 -10.36 1.34
CA LYS A 331 2.88 -9.80 0.11
C LYS A 331 3.87 -8.83 -0.53
N SER A 332 3.83 -8.74 -1.84
CA SER A 332 4.47 -7.66 -2.59
C SER A 332 3.42 -6.71 -3.14
N TYR A 333 3.72 -5.43 -3.14
CA TYR A 333 2.92 -4.41 -3.79
C TYR A 333 3.56 -4.02 -5.11
N LEU A 334 2.83 -4.21 -6.20
CA LEU A 334 3.21 -3.73 -7.51
C LEU A 334 2.55 -2.37 -7.73
N ALA A 335 3.33 -1.30 -7.77
CA ALA A 335 2.84 0.02 -8.10
C ALA A 335 2.80 0.23 -9.60
N ALA A 336 1.71 0.81 -10.09
CA ALA A 336 1.58 1.22 -11.49
C ALA A 336 0.86 2.56 -11.57
N GLY A 337 1.31 3.44 -12.46
CA GLY A 337 0.74 4.77 -12.57
C GLY A 337 1.46 5.65 -13.56
N THR A 338 1.14 6.94 -13.48
CA THR A 338 1.83 7.98 -14.23
C THR A 338 2.56 8.93 -13.28
N LEU A 339 3.75 9.34 -13.68
CA LEU A 339 4.51 10.40 -13.03
C LEU A 339 4.73 11.54 -14.01
N GLN A 340 4.69 12.76 -13.50
CA GLN A 340 5.07 13.96 -14.22
C GLN A 340 6.27 14.59 -13.48
N PHE A 341 7.36 14.82 -14.21
CA PHE A 341 8.59 15.44 -13.69
C PHE A 341 8.65 16.90 -14.09
#